data_f1f7b7d082fe82213c1c2db3370e51e1
#
_entry.id   f1f7b7d082fe82213c1c2db3370e51e1
#
_cell.length_a   1.000
_cell.length_b   1.000
_cell.length_c   1.000
_cell.angle_alpha   90.00
_cell.angle_beta   90.00
_cell.angle_gamma   90.00
#
_symmetry.space_group_name_H-M   'P 1'
#
loop_
_entity.id
_entity.type
_entity.pdbx_description
1 polymer ?
#
loop_
_entity_poly.entity_id
_entity_poly.type
_entity_poly.pdbx_seq_one_letter_code
_entity_poly.pdbx_strand_id
1 'polypeptide(L)'
;MEAKTFDWRYHRSGCSTCQKAEDFLSKHKLAAREVVEAKKKTLKAAEALKLARSVEEIFASKGTKHVHFNLKEDQPDDDQLLAVMLGPTGNMRAPTLLKGKKLLVGFNEASYKEVLLD
;
A
#
# COMPACT_ATOMS: atom_id res chain seq x y z
N MET A 1 -12.74 22.97 4.80
CA MET A 1 -11.39 22.44 4.90
C MET A 1 -11.08 21.56 3.71
N GLU A 2 -9.94 21.78 3.10
CA GLU A 2 -9.54 20.99 1.97
C GLU A 2 -9.10 19.60 2.40
N ALA A 3 -9.42 18.58 1.60
CA ALA A 3 -8.95 17.24 1.82
C ALA A 3 -7.43 17.18 1.57
N LYS A 4 -6.71 16.42 2.41
CA LYS A 4 -5.31 16.15 2.16
C LYS A 4 -5.19 15.11 1.06
N THR A 5 -4.18 15.24 0.21
CA THR A 5 -3.96 14.31 -0.89
C THR A 5 -2.66 13.54 -0.71
N PHE A 6 -2.65 12.31 -1.25
CA PHE A 6 -1.45 11.51 -1.36
C PHE A 6 -1.36 10.97 -2.79
N ASP A 7 -0.27 10.33 -3.16
CA ASP A 7 0.06 10.16 -4.56
C ASP A 7 -0.78 9.12 -5.29
N TRP A 8 -0.98 7.92 -4.73
CA TRP A 8 -1.53 6.81 -5.50
C TRP A 8 -2.17 5.76 -4.59
N ARG A 9 -3.24 5.14 -5.08
CA ARG A 9 -3.95 4.09 -4.36
C ARG A 9 -4.35 2.96 -5.32
N TYR A 10 -4.02 1.73 -4.93
CA TYR A 10 -4.46 0.53 -5.62
C TYR A 10 -5.59 -0.09 -4.78
N HIS A 11 -6.78 -0.14 -5.36
CA HIS A 11 -8.00 -0.50 -4.64
C HIS A 11 -8.69 -1.65 -5.34
N ARG A 12 -9.33 -2.55 -4.57
CA ARG A 12 -10.15 -3.62 -5.13
C ARG A 12 -11.54 -3.55 -4.53
N SER A 13 -12.56 -3.37 -5.38
CA SER A 13 -13.95 -3.34 -4.94
C SER A 13 -14.35 -4.70 -4.38
N GLY A 14 -15.14 -4.69 -3.29
CA GLY A 14 -15.60 -5.92 -2.66
C GLY A 14 -14.61 -6.58 -1.72
N CYS A 15 -13.49 -5.94 -1.45
CA CYS A 15 -12.46 -6.44 -0.53
C CYS A 15 -12.65 -5.81 0.85
N SER A 16 -12.74 -6.62 1.90
CA SER A 16 -12.98 -6.10 3.25
C SER A 16 -11.82 -5.24 3.77
N THR A 17 -10.59 -5.62 3.48
CA THR A 17 -9.42 -4.83 3.88
C THR A 17 -9.38 -3.49 3.14
N CYS A 18 -9.75 -3.50 1.86
CA CYS A 18 -9.84 -2.27 1.08
C CYS A 18 -10.94 -1.36 1.63
N GLN A 19 -12.03 -1.94 2.11
CA GLN A 19 -13.12 -1.16 2.73
C GLN A 19 -12.63 -0.47 4.00
N LYS A 20 -11.85 -1.17 4.82
CA LYS A 20 -11.26 -0.56 6.03
C LYS A 20 -10.36 0.62 5.67
N ALA A 21 -9.55 0.47 4.62
CA ALA A 21 -8.71 1.56 4.15
C ALA A 21 -9.56 2.74 3.66
N GLU A 22 -10.61 2.46 2.90
CA GLU A 22 -11.49 3.51 2.40
C GLU A 22 -12.19 4.25 3.54
N ASP A 23 -12.66 3.53 4.54
CA ASP A 23 -13.29 4.14 5.71
C ASP A 23 -12.31 5.06 6.46
N PHE A 24 -11.06 4.63 6.61
CA PHE A 24 -10.02 5.45 7.23
C PHE A 24 -9.78 6.72 6.42
N LEU A 25 -9.65 6.59 5.10
CA LEU A 25 -9.41 7.73 4.23
C LEU A 25 -10.57 8.72 4.30
N SER A 26 -11.81 8.23 4.27
CA SER A 26 -12.99 9.09 4.37
C SER A 26 -13.05 9.80 5.71
N LYS A 27 -12.79 9.07 6.80
CA LYS A 27 -12.82 9.63 8.15
C LYS A 27 -11.84 10.77 8.32
N HIS A 28 -10.66 10.65 7.72
CA HIS A 28 -9.60 11.65 7.85
C HIS A 28 -9.53 12.63 6.67
N LYS A 29 -10.51 12.57 5.78
CA LYS A 29 -10.59 13.44 4.60
C LYS A 29 -9.32 13.40 3.75
N LEU A 30 -8.87 12.17 3.47
CA LEU A 30 -7.70 11.91 2.65
C LEU A 30 -8.15 11.38 1.29
N ALA A 31 -7.47 11.80 0.23
CA ALA A 31 -7.80 11.36 -1.13
C ALA A 31 -6.51 11.09 -1.92
N ALA A 32 -6.52 10.02 -2.70
CA ALA A 32 -5.43 9.72 -3.60
C ALA A 32 -5.56 10.57 -4.87
N ARG A 33 -4.43 11.05 -5.39
CA ARG A 33 -4.43 11.78 -6.67
C ARG A 33 -4.76 10.87 -7.81
N GLU A 34 -4.37 9.59 -7.71
CA GLU A 34 -4.67 8.59 -8.71
C GLU A 34 -5.15 7.32 -8.00
N VAL A 35 -6.25 6.74 -8.49
CA VAL A 35 -6.80 5.48 -7.98
C VAL A 35 -6.83 4.46 -9.11
N VAL A 36 -6.25 3.29 -8.87
CA VAL A 36 -6.28 2.18 -9.83
C VAL A 36 -7.16 1.07 -9.25
N GLU A 37 -8.16 0.64 -10.02
CA GLU A 37 -9.04 -0.45 -9.63
C GLU A 37 -8.42 -1.78 -10.03
N ALA A 38 -8.14 -2.64 -9.04
CA ALA A 38 -7.43 -3.91 -9.27
C ALA A 38 -8.17 -4.85 -10.21
N LYS A 39 -9.51 -4.80 -10.23
CA LYS A 39 -10.29 -5.64 -11.14
C LYS A 39 -10.15 -5.22 -12.59
N LYS A 40 -9.84 -3.96 -12.83
CA LYS A 40 -9.65 -3.44 -14.19
C LYS A 40 -8.20 -3.51 -14.64
N LYS A 41 -7.27 -3.36 -13.70
CA LYS A 41 -5.85 -3.39 -14.00
C LYS A 41 -5.12 -4.19 -12.94
N THR A 42 -4.88 -5.46 -13.22
CA THR A 42 -4.17 -6.35 -12.30
C THR A 42 -2.68 -6.11 -12.41
N LEU A 43 -2.04 -5.80 -11.30
CA LEU A 43 -0.59 -5.62 -11.24
C LEU A 43 0.04 -6.90 -10.70
N LYS A 44 1.15 -7.30 -11.30
CA LYS A 44 1.83 -8.56 -10.96
C LYS A 44 3.25 -8.32 -10.47
N ALA A 45 4.06 -9.37 -10.39
CA ALA A 45 5.39 -9.31 -9.79
C ALA A 45 6.28 -8.21 -10.35
N ALA A 46 6.33 -8.04 -11.66
CA ALA A 46 7.21 -7.03 -12.28
C ALA A 46 6.83 -5.62 -11.86
N GLU A 47 5.54 -5.30 -11.92
CA GLU A 47 5.05 -3.98 -11.52
C GLU A 47 5.19 -3.78 -10.02
N ALA A 48 4.93 -4.81 -9.23
CA ALA A 48 5.07 -4.74 -7.78
C ALA A 48 6.52 -4.46 -7.37
N LEU A 49 7.48 -5.13 -7.99
CA LEU A 49 8.90 -4.88 -7.73
C LEU A 49 9.31 -3.48 -8.12
N LYS A 50 8.85 -3.00 -9.27
CA LYS A 50 9.15 -1.65 -9.73
C LYS A 50 8.65 -0.63 -8.71
N LEU A 51 7.43 -0.81 -8.23
CA LEU A 51 6.86 0.08 -7.23
C LEU A 51 7.64 0.00 -5.91
N ALA A 52 7.92 -1.22 -5.43
CA ALA A 52 8.65 -1.43 -4.19
C ALA A 52 10.05 -0.82 -4.22
N ARG A 53 10.73 -0.89 -5.38
CA ARG A 53 12.08 -0.32 -5.53
C ARG A 53 12.07 1.20 -5.72
N SER A 54 10.90 1.80 -5.93
CA SER A 54 10.78 3.25 -6.12
C SER A 54 10.65 4.02 -4.80
N VAL A 55 10.49 3.33 -3.68
CA VAL A 55 10.28 3.97 -2.38
C VAL A 55 11.44 3.70 -1.42
N GLU A 56 11.46 4.42 -0.31
CA GLU A 56 12.49 4.25 0.71
C GLU A 56 12.01 3.37 1.86
N GLU A 57 10.71 3.35 2.12
CA GLU A 57 10.13 2.55 3.20
C GLU A 57 8.87 1.85 2.75
N ILE A 58 8.68 0.62 3.24
CA ILE A 58 7.48 -0.17 2.99
C ILE A 58 6.90 -0.61 4.32
N PHE A 59 5.63 -0.30 4.53
CA PHE A 59 4.87 -0.75 5.69
C PHE A 59 3.83 -1.75 5.19
N ALA A 60 4.04 -3.04 5.46
CA ALA A 60 3.16 -4.10 4.99
C ALA A 60 2.46 -4.78 6.16
N SER A 61 1.18 -5.04 6.00
CA SER A 61 0.37 -5.71 7.02
C SER A 61 -0.41 -6.85 6.40
N LYS A 62 -0.43 -8.00 7.10
CA LYS A 62 -1.21 -9.14 6.68
C LYS A 62 -1.75 -9.82 7.94
N GLY A 63 -3.07 -9.69 8.18
CA GLY A 63 -3.67 -10.13 9.42
C GLY A 63 -3.04 -9.40 10.61
N THR A 64 -2.49 -10.14 11.55
CA THR A 64 -1.82 -9.57 12.73
C THR A 64 -0.33 -9.34 12.53
N LYS A 65 0.19 -9.73 11.37
CA LYS A 65 1.62 -9.56 11.08
C LYS A 65 1.88 -8.22 10.41
N HIS A 66 2.92 -7.54 10.87
CA HIS A 66 3.32 -6.24 10.34
C HIS A 66 4.81 -6.29 10.02
N VAL A 67 5.15 -5.84 8.82
CA VAL A 67 6.54 -5.82 8.34
C VAL A 67 6.87 -4.39 7.93
N HIS A 68 7.99 -3.89 8.40
CA HIS A 68 8.49 -2.58 8.01
C HIS A 68 9.89 -2.75 7.42
N PHE A 69 10.04 -2.39 6.15
CA PHE A 69 11.35 -2.35 5.51
C PHE A 69 11.79 -0.91 5.32
N ASN A 70 13.03 -0.63 5.75
CA ASN A 70 13.75 0.55 5.30
C ASN A 70 14.70 0.02 4.22
N LEU A 71 14.43 0.31 2.96
CA LEU A 71 15.12 -0.33 1.85
C LEU A 71 16.61 -0.07 1.83
N LYS A 72 17.02 1.10 2.31
CA LYS A 72 18.41 1.48 2.35
C LYS A 72 19.19 0.72 3.43
N GLU A 73 18.57 0.54 4.59
CA GLU A 73 19.20 -0.13 5.73
C GLU A 73 19.05 -1.65 5.67
N ASP A 74 17.84 -2.12 5.39
CA ASP A 74 17.49 -3.53 5.42
C ASP A 74 17.89 -4.29 4.16
N GLN A 75 17.96 -3.56 3.04
CA GLN A 75 18.34 -4.12 1.71
C GLN A 75 17.61 -5.43 1.40
N PRO A 76 16.28 -5.45 1.45
CA PRO A 76 15.53 -6.66 1.15
C PRO A 76 15.73 -7.08 -0.30
N ASP A 77 15.82 -8.41 -0.50
CA ASP A 77 15.95 -8.94 -1.86
C ASP A 77 14.56 -9.00 -2.53
N ASP A 78 14.55 -9.36 -3.82
CA ASP A 78 13.31 -9.40 -4.58
C ASP A 78 12.28 -10.34 -3.98
N ASP A 79 12.72 -11.52 -3.50
CA ASP A 79 11.80 -12.48 -2.89
C ASP A 79 11.16 -11.95 -1.62
N GLN A 80 11.94 -11.25 -0.80
CA GLN A 80 11.41 -10.62 0.41
C GLN A 80 10.38 -9.53 0.08
N LEU A 81 10.65 -8.73 -0.94
CA LEU A 81 9.72 -7.69 -1.37
C LEU A 81 8.45 -8.30 -1.94
N LEU A 82 8.58 -9.30 -2.80
CA LEU A 82 7.41 -9.96 -3.39
C LEU A 82 6.57 -10.67 -2.34
N ALA A 83 7.20 -11.22 -1.31
CA ALA A 83 6.48 -11.89 -0.24
C ALA A 83 5.49 -10.96 0.47
N VAL A 84 5.81 -9.67 0.59
CA VAL A 84 4.91 -8.70 1.23
C VAL A 84 4.01 -7.97 0.24
N MET A 85 4.38 -7.93 -1.04
CA MET A 85 3.64 -7.20 -2.07
C MET A 85 2.57 -8.02 -2.78
N LEU A 86 2.76 -9.34 -2.89
CA LEU A 86 1.86 -10.19 -3.67
C LEU A 86 0.92 -11.01 -2.78
N GLY A 87 -0.28 -11.25 -3.29
CA GLY A 87 -1.23 -12.16 -2.70
C GLY A 87 -1.00 -13.60 -3.16
N PRO A 88 -1.86 -14.53 -2.72
CA PRO A 88 -1.68 -15.97 -3.03
C PRO A 88 -1.82 -16.30 -4.50
N THR A 89 -2.43 -15.44 -5.30
CA THR A 89 -2.60 -15.67 -6.75
C THR A 89 -1.47 -15.05 -7.57
N GLY A 90 -0.46 -14.44 -6.93
CA GLY A 90 0.63 -13.79 -7.64
C GLY A 90 0.32 -12.36 -8.11
N ASN A 91 -0.84 -11.85 -7.75
CA ASN A 91 -1.22 -10.48 -8.07
C ASN A 91 -0.87 -9.57 -6.90
N MET A 92 -0.58 -8.29 -7.20
CA MET A 92 -0.27 -7.32 -6.14
C MET A 92 -1.47 -7.18 -5.21
N ARG A 93 -1.18 -7.10 -3.92
CA ARG A 93 -2.22 -6.97 -2.90
C ARG A 93 -2.89 -5.60 -2.96
N ALA A 94 -4.16 -5.57 -2.63
CA ALA A 94 -4.91 -4.34 -2.41
C ALA A 94 -5.46 -4.38 -0.98
N PRO A 95 -5.51 -3.26 -0.27
CA PRO A 95 -5.11 -1.92 -0.71
C PRO A 95 -3.58 -1.73 -0.68
N THR A 96 -3.07 -0.92 -1.60
CA THR A 96 -1.67 -0.48 -1.59
C THR A 96 -1.68 1.02 -1.86
N LEU A 97 -1.04 1.79 -0.98
CA LEU A 97 -1.03 3.24 -1.04
C LEU A 97 0.39 3.76 -1.13
N LEU A 98 0.58 4.78 -1.96
CA LEU A 98 1.88 5.44 -2.10
C LEU A 98 1.77 6.89 -1.64
N LYS A 99 2.61 7.28 -0.70
CA LYS A 99 2.75 8.68 -0.29
C LYS A 99 4.24 9.04 -0.26
N GLY A 100 4.66 9.85 -1.22
CA GLY A 100 6.06 10.24 -1.34
C GLY A 100 6.95 9.04 -1.57
N LYS A 101 7.87 8.78 -0.65
CA LYS A 101 8.79 7.64 -0.71
C LYS A 101 8.39 6.53 0.27
N LYS A 102 7.14 6.50 0.67
CA LYS A 102 6.62 5.48 1.59
C LYS A 102 5.47 4.73 0.96
N LEU A 103 5.46 3.41 1.14
CA LEU A 103 4.45 2.53 0.58
C LEU A 103 3.73 1.80 1.70
N LEU A 104 2.40 1.77 1.63
CA LEU A 104 1.55 1.05 2.57
C LEU A 104 0.92 -0.12 1.84
N VAL A 105 1.12 -1.34 2.33
CA VAL A 105 0.52 -2.55 1.75
C VAL A 105 -0.39 -3.20 2.78
N GLY A 106 -1.64 -3.44 2.41
CA GLY A 106 -2.65 -3.90 3.34
C GLY A 106 -3.20 -2.75 4.16
N PHE A 107 -3.83 -3.04 5.29
CA PHE A 107 -4.35 -2.01 6.17
C PHE A 107 -3.86 -2.22 7.60
N ASN A 108 -3.30 -1.19 8.18
CA ASN A 108 -2.97 -1.09 9.60
C ASN A 108 -3.17 0.36 10.01
N GLU A 109 -4.07 0.58 10.96
CA GLU A 109 -4.44 1.94 11.35
C GLU A 109 -3.25 2.75 11.83
N ALA A 110 -2.39 2.15 12.64
CA ALA A 110 -1.20 2.86 13.18
C ALA A 110 -0.27 3.30 12.06
N SER A 111 0.02 2.41 11.09
CA SER A 111 0.88 2.74 9.96
C SER A 111 0.26 3.81 9.08
N TYR A 112 -1.05 3.72 8.85
CA TYR A 112 -1.76 4.74 8.07
C TYR A 112 -1.70 6.10 8.75
N LYS A 113 -1.87 6.15 10.06
CA LYS A 113 -1.75 7.41 10.80
C LYS A 113 -0.34 7.98 10.70
N GLU A 114 0.67 7.14 10.89
CA GLU A 114 2.06 7.56 10.85
C GLU A 114 2.44 8.14 9.48
N VAL A 115 2.05 7.46 8.40
CA VAL A 115 2.45 7.84 7.04
C VAL A 115 1.57 8.94 6.46
N LEU A 116 0.26 8.86 6.66
CA LEU A 116 -0.69 9.74 5.99
C LEU A 116 -1.04 11.01 6.77
N LEU A 117 -0.98 10.97 8.09
CA LEU A 117 -1.40 12.10 8.92
C LEU A 117 -0.24 12.96 9.44
N ASP A 118 0.97 12.49 9.31
CA ASP A 118 2.15 13.28 9.75
C ASP A 118 2.72 14.15 8.64
#